data_75e2703b9e9d465c351a62753f030a52
#
_entry.id   75e2703b9e9d465c351a62753f030a52
#
_cell.length_a   1.000
_cell.length_b   1.000
_cell.length_c   1.000
_cell.angle_alpha   90.00
_cell.angle_beta   90.00
_cell.angle_gamma   90.00
#
_symmetry.space_group_name_H-M   'P 1'
#
loop_
_entity.id
_entity.type
_entity.pdbx_description
1 polymer ?
#
loop_
_entity_poly.entity_id
_entity_poly.type
_entity_poly.pdbx_seq_one_letter_code
_entity_poly.pdbx_strand_id
1 'polypeptide(L)'
;WSFEWTLGGADTAKTYTLNQPLGDSGATIQTVEISPISVYAEYNFPLQKETITTENEDGTTSESTTFKEAPALMGIKLKDGTVIKNMYMGGGVIGYQNNSSDDYVYAYATDRIIDPDQIAYFLFLNDTPVGDQGLTEDNFYEVAVGENQQGDR
;
A
#
# COMPACT_ATOMS: atom_id res chain seq x y z
N TRP A 1 8.28 32.72 6.66
CA TRP A 1 7.85 32.40 5.81
C TRP A 1 7.07 31.44 5.96
N SER A 2 6.48 31.40 6.00
CA SER A 2 5.79 30.69 6.22
C SER A 2 5.27 30.11 5.32
N PHE A 3 4.78 29.62 5.10
CA PHE A 3 4.39 29.03 4.32
C PHE A 3 3.07 28.83 4.17
N GLU A 4 2.31 29.71 3.87
CA GLU A 4 0.97 29.65 3.65
C GLU A 4 0.64 28.74 2.56
N TRP A 5 1.48 28.58 1.61
CA TRP A 5 1.21 27.67 0.57
C TRP A 5 1.08 26.27 1.09
N THR A 6 1.63 26.00 2.22
CA THR A 6 1.48 24.75 2.81
C THR A 6 0.07 24.44 3.14
N LEU A 7 -0.68 25.44 3.47
CA LEU A 7 -2.04 25.22 3.83
C LEU A 7 -2.84 24.69 2.68
N GLY A 8 -2.57 25.16 1.50
CA GLY A 8 -3.27 24.67 0.36
C GLY A 8 -3.04 23.22 0.13
N GLY A 9 -1.82 22.75 0.32
CA GLY A 9 -1.54 21.36 0.18
C GLY A 9 -2.25 20.51 1.17
N ALA A 10 -2.36 20.97 2.39
CA ALA A 10 -3.04 20.22 3.42
C ALA A 10 -4.51 20.06 3.11
N ASP A 11 -5.10 21.06 2.50
CA ASP A 11 -6.52 21.01 2.22
C ASP A 11 -6.86 20.02 1.13
N THR A 12 -5.90 19.53 0.35
CA THR A 12 -6.19 18.61 -0.71
C THR A 12 -5.95 17.17 -0.33
N ALA A 13 -5.40 16.91 0.84
CA ALA A 13 -5.20 15.54 1.29
C ALA A 13 -6.54 14.96 1.76
N LYS A 14 -6.75 13.69 1.50
CA LYS A 14 -7.96 13.00 1.91
C LYS A 14 -7.63 11.74 2.67
N THR A 15 -8.39 11.46 3.69
CA THR A 15 -8.22 10.27 4.51
C THR A 15 -9.43 9.37 4.33
N TYR A 16 -9.17 8.11 4.03
CA TYR A 16 -10.22 7.12 3.83
C TYR A 16 -10.06 6.05 4.89
N THR A 17 -11.13 5.73 5.59
CA THR A 17 -11.14 4.64 6.55
C THR A 17 -11.80 3.45 5.86
N LEU A 18 -11.02 2.41 5.63
CA LEU A 18 -11.46 1.30 4.79
C LEU A 18 -11.78 0.04 5.56
N ASN A 19 -10.91 -0.38 6.44
CA ASN A 19 -11.07 -1.58 7.26
C ASN A 19 -11.46 -2.80 6.41
N GLN A 20 -10.69 -3.03 5.35
CA GLN A 20 -10.96 -4.10 4.40
C GLN A 20 -9.83 -5.12 4.41
N PRO A 21 -10.14 -6.40 4.45
CA PRO A 21 -9.09 -7.40 4.35
C PRO A 21 -8.56 -7.44 2.92
N LEU A 22 -7.27 -7.69 2.77
CA LEU A 22 -6.65 -7.75 1.47
C LEU A 22 -6.46 -9.21 1.07
N GLY A 23 -7.55 -9.81 0.62
CA GLY A 23 -7.56 -11.19 0.16
C GLY A 23 -7.08 -12.14 1.25
N ASP A 24 -6.19 -13.05 0.88
CA ASP A 24 -5.68 -14.03 1.82
C ASP A 24 -4.33 -13.61 2.37
N SER A 25 -3.93 -12.37 2.22
CA SER A 25 -2.62 -11.92 2.65
C SER A 25 -2.46 -11.87 4.16
N GLY A 26 -3.54 -11.82 4.87
CA GLY A 26 -3.49 -11.63 6.32
C GLY A 26 -3.45 -10.16 6.73
N ALA A 27 -3.43 -9.27 5.77
CA ALA A 27 -3.40 -7.83 6.05
C ALA A 27 -4.79 -7.24 5.90
N THR A 28 -5.10 -6.27 6.75
CA THR A 28 -6.32 -5.49 6.64
C THR A 28 -5.90 -4.03 6.48
N ILE A 29 -6.29 -3.42 5.38
CA ILE A 29 -6.01 -2.00 5.20
C ILE A 29 -6.98 -1.23 6.09
N GLN A 30 -6.47 -0.41 6.97
CA GLN A 30 -7.31 0.33 7.88
C GLN A 30 -7.58 1.72 7.35
N THR A 31 -6.55 2.44 6.98
CA THR A 31 -6.67 3.84 6.60
C THR A 31 -5.70 4.16 5.48
N VAL A 32 -6.12 4.96 4.53
CA VAL A 32 -5.25 5.51 3.52
C VAL A 32 -5.41 7.02 3.52
N GLU A 33 -4.31 7.72 3.66
CA GLU A 33 -4.32 9.16 3.50
C GLU A 33 -3.58 9.46 2.21
N ILE A 34 -4.19 10.18 1.30
CA ILE A 34 -3.57 10.46 0.02
C ILE A 34 -3.59 11.95 -0.23
N SER A 35 -2.46 12.46 -0.66
CA SER A 35 -2.34 13.84 -1.07
C SER A 35 -1.94 13.86 -2.54
N PRO A 36 -1.87 15.01 -3.17
CA PRO A 36 -1.47 15.03 -4.58
C PRO A 36 -0.09 14.48 -4.86
N ILE A 37 0.79 14.42 -3.86
CA ILE A 37 2.16 13.98 -4.08
C ILE A 37 2.62 12.87 -3.14
N SER A 38 1.75 12.34 -2.30
CA SER A 38 2.19 11.31 -1.35
C SER A 38 1.05 10.39 -0.95
N VAL A 39 1.42 9.24 -0.45
CA VAL A 39 0.48 8.23 0.03
C VAL A 39 0.94 7.74 1.39
N TYR A 40 -0.01 7.57 2.30
CA TYR A 40 0.24 7.00 3.62
C TYR A 40 -0.83 5.96 3.86
N ALA A 41 -0.44 4.72 4.02
CA ALA A 41 -1.38 3.63 4.27
C ALA A 41 -1.05 2.94 5.58
N GLU A 42 -2.08 2.72 6.40
CA GLU A 42 -1.93 2.02 7.67
C GLU A 42 -2.66 0.71 7.60
N TYR A 43 -2.01 -0.36 8.02
CA TYR A 43 -2.55 -1.70 7.96
C TYR A 43 -2.53 -2.35 9.33
N ASN A 44 -3.47 -3.24 9.55
CA ASN A 44 -3.30 -4.25 10.59
C ASN A 44 -2.74 -5.47 9.88
N PHE A 45 -1.50 -5.80 10.14
CA PHE A 45 -0.84 -6.91 9.47
C PHE A 45 0.02 -7.65 10.49
N PRO A 46 -0.57 -8.62 11.17
CA PRO A 46 0.19 -9.35 12.20
C PRO A 46 1.47 -9.95 11.61
N LEU A 47 2.56 -9.79 12.34
CA LEU A 47 3.86 -10.23 11.88
C LEU A 47 3.84 -11.70 11.52
N GLN A 48 4.26 -12.05 10.33
CA GLN A 48 4.27 -13.42 9.85
C GLN A 48 5.68 -13.82 9.52
N LYS A 49 6.12 -14.92 10.10
CA LYS A 49 7.44 -15.45 9.86
C LYS A 49 7.32 -16.65 8.95
N GLU A 50 8.30 -16.82 8.09
CA GLU A 50 8.34 -17.93 7.20
C GLU A 50 9.71 -18.56 7.29
N THR A 51 9.79 -19.85 7.57
CA THR A 51 11.06 -20.54 7.68
C THR A 51 11.30 -21.28 6.37
N ILE A 52 12.46 -21.05 5.78
CA ILE A 52 12.82 -21.70 4.54
C ILE A 52 13.96 -22.64 4.82
N THR A 53 13.81 -23.91 4.44
CA THR A 53 14.86 -24.90 4.61
C THR A 53 15.48 -25.16 3.25
N THR A 54 16.79 -25.05 3.18
CA THR A 54 17.53 -25.28 1.95
C THR A 54 18.48 -26.45 2.13
N GLU A 55 18.49 -27.35 1.17
CA GLU A 55 19.40 -28.49 1.22
C GLU A 55 20.69 -28.10 0.51
N ASN A 56 21.82 -28.29 1.17
CA ASN A 56 23.09 -27.92 0.62
C ASN A 56 23.69 -29.10 -0.16
N GLU A 57 24.73 -28.83 -0.95
CA GLU A 57 25.31 -29.85 -1.76
C GLU A 57 26.00 -30.94 -0.94
N ASP A 58 26.42 -30.61 0.25
CA ASP A 58 27.11 -31.59 1.10
C ASP A 58 26.15 -32.44 1.93
N GLY A 59 24.85 -32.30 1.69
CA GLY A 59 23.86 -33.09 2.41
C GLY A 59 23.34 -32.45 3.68
N THR A 60 23.86 -31.32 4.04
CA THR A 60 23.33 -30.61 5.23
C THR A 60 22.19 -29.70 4.84
N THR A 61 21.47 -29.23 5.80
CA THR A 61 20.37 -28.28 5.54
C THR A 61 20.63 -27.00 6.26
N SER A 62 20.13 -25.92 5.69
CA SER A 62 20.20 -24.60 6.31
C SER A 62 18.80 -24.08 6.45
N GLU A 63 18.53 -23.38 7.53
CA GLU A 63 17.24 -22.78 7.74
C GLU A 63 17.41 -21.27 7.83
N SER A 64 16.53 -20.54 7.18
CA SER A 64 16.51 -19.09 7.31
C SER A 64 15.08 -18.65 7.61
N THR A 65 14.95 -17.59 8.34
CA THR A 65 13.66 -17.05 8.69
C THR A 65 13.49 -15.72 7.97
N THR A 66 12.38 -15.57 7.28
CA THR A 66 12.05 -14.30 6.62
C THR A 66 10.72 -13.83 7.15
N PHE A 67 10.40 -12.57 6.89
CA PHE A 67 9.14 -12.00 7.31
C PHE A 67 8.39 -11.58 6.06
N LYS A 68 7.09 -11.79 6.06
CA LYS A 68 6.27 -11.35 4.95
C LYS A 68 6.02 -9.86 5.04
N GLU A 69 5.76 -9.26 3.91
CA GLU A 69 5.44 -7.85 3.84
C GLU A 69 3.98 -7.68 3.48
N ALA A 70 3.38 -6.62 3.97
CA ALA A 70 1.99 -6.35 3.65
C ALA A 70 1.85 -5.98 2.17
N PRO A 71 0.69 -6.24 1.57
CA PRO A 71 0.47 -5.84 0.17
C PRO A 71 0.68 -4.33 0.00
N ALA A 72 1.55 -3.96 -0.91
CA ALA A 72 1.90 -2.56 -1.10
C ALA A 72 0.83 -1.82 -1.88
N LEU A 73 0.48 -0.63 -1.45
CA LEU A 73 -0.43 0.23 -2.21
C LEU A 73 0.39 0.83 -3.35
N MET A 74 0.38 0.21 -4.50
CA MET A 74 1.22 0.61 -5.60
C MET A 74 0.51 1.47 -6.62
N GLY A 75 -0.79 1.40 -6.69
CA GLY A 75 -1.51 2.11 -7.73
C GLY A 75 -2.93 2.48 -7.37
N ILE A 76 -3.62 3.07 -8.32
CA ILE A 76 -5.00 3.50 -8.15
C ILE A 76 -5.75 3.33 -9.47
N LYS A 77 -7.05 3.27 -9.37
CA LYS A 77 -7.92 3.26 -10.53
C LYS A 77 -8.79 4.49 -10.40
N LEU A 78 -8.85 5.28 -11.45
CA LEU A 78 -9.58 6.54 -11.41
C LEU A 78 -11.02 6.35 -11.85
N LYS A 79 -11.85 7.31 -11.53
CA LYS A 79 -13.28 7.25 -11.84
C LYS A 79 -13.55 7.20 -13.32
N ASP A 80 -12.62 7.72 -14.14
CA ASP A 80 -12.81 7.70 -15.59
C ASP A 80 -12.29 6.40 -16.21
N GLY A 81 -11.86 5.43 -15.40
CA GLY A 81 -11.35 4.16 -15.91
C GLY A 81 -9.86 4.07 -16.07
N THR A 82 -9.15 5.16 -15.87
CA THR A 82 -7.69 5.13 -15.98
C THR A 82 -7.10 4.31 -14.85
N VAL A 83 -6.15 3.44 -15.18
CA VAL A 83 -5.48 2.59 -14.18
C VAL A 83 -4.02 3.00 -14.12
N ILE A 84 -3.56 3.38 -12.92
CA ILE A 84 -2.18 3.68 -12.67
C ILE A 84 -1.64 2.54 -11.83
N LYS A 85 -0.79 1.69 -12.42
CA LYS A 85 -0.37 0.46 -11.75
C LYS A 85 0.84 0.64 -10.87
N ASN A 86 1.59 1.69 -11.05
CA ASN A 86 2.76 1.92 -10.22
C ASN A 86 3.00 3.42 -10.13
N MET A 87 2.77 3.98 -8.97
CA MET A 87 2.98 5.40 -8.72
C MET A 87 4.05 5.64 -7.66
N TYR A 88 4.77 4.60 -7.29
CA TYR A 88 5.79 4.68 -6.23
C TYR A 88 7.02 5.42 -6.74
N MET A 89 7.42 6.47 -6.06
CA MET A 89 8.67 7.14 -6.36
C MET A 89 9.75 6.82 -5.36
N GLY A 90 9.39 6.74 -4.10
CA GLY A 90 10.39 6.42 -3.07
C GLY A 90 10.30 7.35 -1.89
N GLY A 91 11.22 7.21 -1.01
CA GLY A 91 11.38 8.12 0.11
C GLY A 91 10.25 8.03 1.10
N GLY A 92 10.08 7.21 1.88
CA GLY A 92 9.01 7.14 2.86
C GLY A 92 9.34 6.18 3.96
N VAL A 93 8.31 5.60 4.55
CA VAL A 93 8.46 4.70 5.67
C VAL A 93 7.70 3.43 5.35
N ILE A 94 8.33 2.30 5.56
CA ILE A 94 7.69 1.01 5.36
C ILE A 94 8.04 0.14 6.55
N GLY A 95 7.04 -0.45 7.17
CA GLY A 95 7.28 -1.42 8.23
C GLY A 95 6.42 -1.22 9.46
N TYR A 96 6.72 -2.00 10.47
CA TYR A 96 5.97 -1.96 11.72
C TYR A 96 6.36 -0.74 12.54
N GLN A 97 5.38 -0.15 13.19
CA GLN A 97 5.59 1.09 13.91
C GLN A 97 5.57 0.86 15.42
N ASN A 98 6.34 1.66 16.14
CA ASN A 98 6.28 1.71 17.61
C ASN A 98 6.50 0.35 18.26
N ASN A 99 7.38 -0.46 17.67
CA ASN A 99 7.64 -1.80 18.18
C ASN A 99 6.41 -2.70 18.16
N SER A 100 5.43 -2.34 17.37
CA SER A 100 4.23 -3.14 17.25
C SER A 100 4.50 -4.37 16.41
N SER A 101 3.73 -5.43 16.60
CA SER A 101 3.81 -6.60 15.75
C SER A 101 2.63 -6.65 14.78
N ASP A 102 1.79 -5.64 14.74
CA ASP A 102 0.65 -5.65 13.84
C ASP A 102 0.35 -4.28 13.21
N ASP A 103 0.90 -3.19 13.71
CA ASP A 103 0.69 -1.87 13.10
C ASP A 103 1.73 -1.66 12.01
N TYR A 104 1.32 -1.74 10.79
CA TYR A 104 2.22 -1.66 9.65
C TYR A 104 1.89 -0.42 8.83
N VAL A 105 2.92 0.28 8.36
CA VAL A 105 2.75 1.51 7.59
C VAL A 105 3.51 1.39 6.27
N TYR A 106 2.91 1.90 5.20
CA TYR A 106 3.55 1.95 3.92
C TYR A 106 3.31 3.36 3.38
N ALA A 107 4.32 4.19 3.38
CA ALA A 107 4.20 5.59 2.99
C ALA A 107 5.29 5.96 2.00
N TYR A 108 4.96 6.75 1.00
CA TYR A 108 5.95 7.14 0.00
C TYR A 108 5.49 8.38 -0.78
N ALA A 109 6.43 8.95 -1.53
CA ALA A 109 6.09 10.02 -2.45
C ALA A 109 5.69 9.43 -3.80
N THR A 110 4.73 10.05 -4.45
CA THR A 110 4.25 9.55 -5.74
C THR A 110 5.07 10.15 -6.88
N ASP A 111 5.12 9.45 -8.01
CA ASP A 111 5.88 9.89 -9.15
C ASP A 111 5.10 10.86 -10.04
N ARG A 112 3.93 11.24 -9.62
CA ARG A 112 3.07 12.14 -10.41
C ARG A 112 2.12 12.84 -9.46
N ILE A 113 1.44 13.86 -9.96
CA ILE A 113 0.45 14.57 -9.17
C ILE A 113 -0.85 13.81 -9.27
N ILE A 114 -1.44 13.47 -8.15
CA ILE A 114 -2.66 12.69 -8.07
C ILE A 114 -3.78 13.61 -7.59
N ASP A 115 -4.95 13.51 -8.20
CA ASP A 115 -6.13 14.21 -7.71
C ASP A 115 -6.92 13.22 -6.85
N PRO A 116 -6.92 13.35 -5.53
CA PRO A 116 -7.60 12.38 -4.68
C PRO A 116 -9.10 12.25 -4.97
N ASP A 117 -9.73 13.31 -5.49
CA ASP A 117 -11.14 13.26 -5.78
C ASP A 117 -11.47 12.36 -6.96
N GLN A 118 -10.49 11.99 -7.75
CA GLN A 118 -10.72 11.16 -8.93
C GLN A 118 -10.49 9.69 -8.67
N ILE A 119 -10.09 9.31 -7.47
CA ILE A 119 -9.77 7.93 -7.18
C ILE A 119 -11.03 7.12 -6.94
N ALA A 120 -11.17 6.01 -7.65
CA ALA A 120 -12.29 5.09 -7.44
C ALA A 120 -11.86 3.87 -6.63
N TYR A 121 -10.64 3.37 -6.86
CA TYR A 121 -10.13 2.19 -6.15
C TYR A 121 -8.66 2.38 -5.83
N PHE A 122 -8.25 1.77 -4.72
CA PHE A 122 -6.84 1.63 -4.40
C PHE A 122 -6.40 0.25 -4.84
N LEU A 123 -5.19 0.14 -5.39
CA LEU A 123 -4.66 -1.12 -5.91
C LEU A 123 -3.48 -1.57 -5.05
N PHE A 124 -3.68 -2.68 -4.36
CA PHE A 124 -2.67 -3.23 -3.45
C PHE A 124 -2.06 -4.46 -4.11
N LEU A 125 -0.74 -4.51 -4.20
CA LEU A 125 -0.05 -5.58 -4.89
C LEU A 125 -0.31 -6.91 -4.21
N ASN A 126 -0.75 -7.91 -4.97
CA ASN A 126 -1.00 -9.23 -4.42
C ASN A 126 0.17 -10.15 -4.77
N ASP A 127 0.04 -11.45 -4.45
CA ASP A 127 1.12 -12.39 -4.66
C ASP A 127 1.14 -13.02 -6.04
N THR A 128 0.31 -12.60 -6.93
CA THR A 128 0.27 -13.15 -8.28
C THR A 128 1.57 -12.85 -9.00
N PRO A 129 2.22 -13.83 -9.58
CA PRO A 129 3.47 -13.55 -10.29
C PRO A 129 3.28 -12.58 -11.44
N VAL A 130 4.24 -11.69 -11.63
CA VAL A 130 4.20 -10.72 -12.70
C VAL A 130 4.71 -11.42 -13.97
N GLY A 131 3.91 -11.39 -15.02
CA GLY A 131 4.30 -12.03 -16.27
C GLY A 131 5.17 -11.15 -17.14
N ASP A 132 5.39 -11.59 -18.38
CA ASP A 132 6.25 -10.87 -19.29
C ASP A 132 5.74 -9.49 -19.65
N GLN A 133 4.46 -9.28 -19.56
CA GLN A 133 3.89 -7.99 -19.88
C GLN A 133 3.90 -7.03 -18.71
N GLY A 134 4.48 -7.42 -17.61
CA GLY A 134 4.56 -6.56 -16.43
C GLY A 134 3.29 -6.60 -15.61
N LEU A 135 3.08 -5.58 -14.80
CA LEU A 135 1.92 -5.54 -13.91
C LEU A 135 0.63 -5.39 -14.67
N THR A 136 -0.37 -6.17 -14.29
CA THR A 136 -1.72 -6.06 -14.83
C THR A 136 -2.69 -5.93 -13.67
N GLU A 137 -3.97 -5.75 -13.96
CA GLU A 137 -4.95 -5.63 -12.90
C GLU A 137 -5.05 -6.90 -12.07
N ASP A 138 -4.65 -8.05 -12.64
CA ASP A 138 -4.68 -9.30 -11.90
C ASP A 138 -3.63 -9.33 -10.79
N ASN A 139 -2.68 -8.42 -10.80
CA ASN A 139 -1.64 -8.38 -9.77
C ASN A 139 -2.06 -7.58 -8.54
N PHE A 140 -3.32 -7.12 -8.47
CA PHE A 140 -3.74 -6.25 -7.39
C PHE A 140 -5.02 -6.70 -6.72
N TYR A 141 -5.11 -6.44 -5.42
CA TYR A 141 -6.38 -6.42 -4.72
C TYR A 141 -6.97 -5.02 -4.93
N GLU A 142 -8.19 -4.94 -5.39
CA GLU A 142 -8.85 -3.66 -5.59
C GLU A 142 -9.74 -3.35 -4.41
N VAL A 143 -9.55 -2.20 -3.80
CA VAL A 143 -10.36 -1.77 -2.67
C VAL A 143 -11.09 -0.49 -3.07
N ALA A 144 -12.41 -0.52 -3.09
CA ALA A 144 -13.20 0.63 -3.47
C ALA A 144 -13.07 1.73 -2.43
N VAL A 145 -12.94 2.96 -2.91
CA VAL A 145 -12.80 4.09 -2.02
C VAL A 145 -14.10 4.34 -1.26
N GLY A 146 -15.22 4.23 -1.86
CA GLY A 146 -16.49 4.45 -1.20
C GLY A 146 -16.74 5.89 -0.86
N GLU A 147 -17.97 6.34 -1.00
CA GLU A 147 -18.27 7.72 -0.79
C GLU A 147 -18.31 8.11 0.62
N ASN A 148 -18.71 7.26 1.49
CA ASN A 148 -18.82 7.65 2.84
C ASN A 148 -17.56 7.52 3.57
N GLN A 149 -16.49 7.16 2.94
CA GLN A 149 -15.26 6.99 3.64
C GLN A 149 -14.56 8.24 3.89
N GLN A 150 -15.03 9.34 3.35
CA GLN A 150 -14.39 10.53 3.50
C GLN A 150 -14.60 11.12 4.72
N GLY A 151 -14.98 10.72 5.52
CA GLY A 151 -15.07 11.25 6.69
C GLY A 151 -15.20 12.57 6.93
N ASP A 152 -15.10 13.21 6.31
CA ASP A 152 -15.17 14.35 6.57
C ASP A 152 -16.25 14.84 6.58
N ARG A 153 -16.78 14.54 6.47
CA ARG A 153 -17.71 15.05 6.52
C ARG A 153 -18.03 15.03 7.38
#